data_6b8c3a987581c4436cf9f2d89a63fc62
#
_entry.id   6b8c3a987581c4436cf9f2d89a63fc62
#
_cell.length_a   1.000
_cell.length_b   1.000
_cell.length_c   1.000
_cell.angle_alpha   90.00
_cell.angle_beta   90.00
_cell.angle_gamma   90.00
#
_symmetry.space_group_name_H-M   'P 1'
#
loop_
_entity.id
_entity.type
_entity.pdbx_description
1 polymer ?
#
loop_
_entity_poly.entity_id
_entity_poly.type
_entity_poly.pdbx_seq_one_letter_code
_entity_poly.pdbx_strand_id
1 'polypeptide(L)'
;KVDRNDFTFENEQGERIRPDFCYITIHGVPGENGILQGYLDLIGMPYSTSDVLVEAMTYDKFVLNNYMRSLGVAVADSMLIRRGQEQDVSDEDIIQRVGLPCFVKPASGGSSFGTTKVKEASELRPAINLALREGEDVMVEAFMKGTEITCGCYKTSKHAVVLPITEVVTTREFFDYDAKYNGEVSEITPARLSERVTERVQQLTSAIYDILNCRGIIRIDYIITEGDKINMLEINTTPGMTATS
;
A
#
# COMPACT_ATOMS: atom_id res chain seq x y z
N LYS A 1 -1.80 28.10 13.17
CA LYS A 1 -2.92 27.69 12.30
C LYS A 1 -2.55 28.07 10.88
N VAL A 2 -2.73 27.15 9.92
CA VAL A 2 -2.42 27.40 8.50
C VAL A 2 -3.66 28.00 7.81
N ASP A 3 -3.46 29.04 7.00
CA ASP A 3 -4.48 29.58 6.11
C ASP A 3 -4.65 28.61 4.92
N ARG A 4 -5.88 28.15 4.70
CA ARG A 4 -6.18 27.17 3.64
C ARG A 4 -6.18 27.74 2.22
N ASN A 5 -6.17 29.07 2.08
CA ASN A 5 -6.19 29.70 0.76
C ASN A 5 -4.82 29.71 0.09
N ASP A 6 -3.74 29.83 0.87
CA ASP A 6 -2.39 30.02 0.35
C ASP A 6 -1.28 29.30 1.13
N PHE A 7 -1.66 28.46 2.12
CA PHE A 7 -0.76 27.71 2.98
C PHE A 7 0.17 28.59 3.84
N THR A 8 -0.22 29.82 4.11
CA THR A 8 0.52 30.70 5.03
C THR A 8 0.16 30.42 6.50
N PHE A 9 1.05 30.80 7.40
CA PHE A 9 0.80 30.81 8.85
C PHE A 9 1.51 32.00 9.49
N GLU A 10 1.05 32.42 10.65
CA GLU A 10 1.73 33.41 11.48
C GLU A 10 2.70 32.73 12.43
N ASN A 11 3.94 33.24 12.50
CA ASN A 11 4.91 32.84 13.50
C ASN A 11 4.64 33.50 14.87
N GLU A 12 5.46 33.20 15.86
CA GLU A 12 5.32 33.75 17.20
C GLU A 12 5.50 35.28 17.25
N GLN A 13 6.14 35.87 16.24
CA GLN A 13 6.35 37.32 16.10
C GLN A 13 5.22 38.02 15.36
N GLY A 14 4.19 37.26 14.91
CA GLY A 14 3.07 37.79 14.14
C GLY A 14 3.39 38.02 12.66
N GLU A 15 4.50 37.50 12.15
CA GLU A 15 4.87 37.61 10.74
C GLU A 15 4.19 36.49 9.95
N ARG A 16 3.61 36.85 8.79
CA ARG A 16 2.99 35.89 7.86
C ARG A 16 4.07 35.22 7.02
N ILE A 17 4.19 33.90 7.17
CA ILE A 17 5.17 33.07 6.49
C ILE A 17 4.45 32.15 5.49
N ARG A 18 4.97 32.04 4.28
CA ARG A 18 4.62 31.01 3.30
C ARG A 18 5.82 30.09 3.14
N PRO A 19 5.69 28.78 3.39
CA PRO A 19 6.75 27.81 3.13
C PRO A 19 7.07 27.72 1.62
N ASP A 20 8.30 27.39 1.28
CA ASP A 20 8.72 27.13 -0.11
C ASP A 20 8.47 25.69 -0.55
N PHE A 21 8.28 24.77 0.42
CA PHE A 21 8.15 23.35 0.18
C PHE A 21 7.40 22.66 1.33
N CYS A 22 6.57 21.68 0.99
CA CYS A 22 5.85 20.87 1.95
C CYS A 22 6.45 19.44 2.01
N TYR A 23 7.04 19.08 3.15
CA TYR A 23 7.47 17.71 3.40
C TYR A 23 6.33 16.93 4.06
N ILE A 24 5.74 15.99 3.29
CA ILE A 24 4.58 15.21 3.74
C ILE A 24 5.09 13.93 4.40
N THR A 25 4.69 13.72 5.66
CA THR A 25 4.94 12.49 6.44
C THR A 25 3.64 11.91 7.00
N ILE A 26 2.50 12.34 6.47
CA ILE A 26 1.18 11.89 6.91
C ILE A 26 0.93 10.53 6.29
N HIS A 27 0.97 9.49 7.10
CA HIS A 27 0.54 8.15 6.73
C HIS A 27 -1.00 8.09 6.70
N GLY A 28 -1.59 7.48 5.67
CA GLY A 28 -3.04 7.45 5.46
C GLY A 28 -3.61 8.76 4.93
N VAL A 29 -4.90 8.97 5.17
CA VAL A 29 -5.65 10.15 4.68
C VAL A 29 -5.31 11.38 5.53
N PRO A 30 -5.05 12.55 4.92
CA PRO A 30 -5.08 12.89 3.49
C PRO A 30 -3.72 12.77 2.78
N GLY A 31 -2.71 12.17 3.40
CA GLY A 31 -1.32 12.16 2.91
C GLY A 31 -1.06 11.19 1.75
N GLU A 32 -1.80 10.07 1.69
CA GLU A 32 -1.56 8.97 0.74
C GLU A 32 -2.67 8.76 -0.30
N ASN A 33 -3.74 9.56 -0.27
CA ASN A 33 -4.89 9.37 -1.19
C ASN A 33 -5.02 10.46 -2.27
N GLY A 34 -4.02 11.33 -2.41
CA GLY A 34 -3.99 12.40 -3.39
C GLY A 34 -4.74 13.68 -3.00
N ILE A 35 -5.52 13.69 -1.92
CA ILE A 35 -6.30 14.86 -1.50
C ILE A 35 -5.40 16.03 -1.13
N LEU A 36 -4.37 15.77 -0.31
CA LEU A 36 -3.43 16.81 0.10
C LEU A 36 -2.59 17.31 -1.07
N GLN A 37 -2.14 16.40 -1.93
CA GLN A 37 -1.37 16.71 -3.13
C GLN A 37 -2.19 17.60 -4.08
N GLY A 38 -3.47 17.26 -4.32
CA GLY A 38 -4.37 18.06 -5.15
C GLY A 38 -4.58 19.46 -4.59
N TYR A 39 -4.69 19.61 -3.27
CA TYR A 39 -4.76 20.92 -2.64
C TYR A 39 -3.45 21.71 -2.84
N LEU A 40 -2.29 21.07 -2.63
CA LEU A 40 -0.99 21.72 -2.79
C LEU A 40 -0.72 22.13 -4.25
N ASP A 41 -1.16 21.30 -5.22
CA ASP A 41 -1.10 21.63 -6.65
C ASP A 41 -1.92 22.87 -6.97
N LEU A 42 -3.16 22.99 -6.43
CA LEU A 42 -4.03 24.14 -6.65
C LEU A 42 -3.41 25.47 -6.17
N ILE A 43 -2.65 25.46 -5.09
CA ILE A 43 -1.99 26.65 -4.54
C ILE A 43 -0.54 26.82 -5.02
N GLY A 44 -0.05 25.93 -5.89
CA GLY A 44 1.32 25.95 -6.41
C GLY A 44 2.39 25.73 -5.36
N MET A 45 2.13 24.85 -4.37
CA MET A 45 3.07 24.49 -3.31
C MET A 45 3.80 23.19 -3.67
N PRO A 46 5.13 23.20 -3.88
CA PRO A 46 5.89 21.99 -4.09
C PRO A 46 5.87 21.07 -2.86
N TYR A 47 5.89 19.74 -3.09
CA TYR A 47 5.82 18.74 -2.01
C TYR A 47 6.69 17.51 -2.28
N SER A 48 6.89 16.66 -1.25
CA SER A 48 7.86 15.58 -1.22
C SER A 48 7.37 14.23 -1.74
N THR A 49 6.07 14.05 -1.95
CA THR A 49 5.47 12.76 -2.34
C THR A 49 5.21 12.69 -3.86
N SER A 50 4.67 11.58 -4.32
CA SER A 50 4.16 11.41 -5.66
C SER A 50 2.99 12.36 -5.94
N ASP A 51 2.57 12.48 -7.20
CA ASP A 51 1.46 13.33 -7.59
C ASP A 51 0.08 12.72 -7.27
N VAL A 52 -0.97 13.49 -7.49
CA VAL A 52 -2.35 13.10 -7.18
C VAL A 52 -2.74 11.76 -7.78
N LEU A 53 -2.35 11.48 -9.03
CA LEU A 53 -2.74 10.25 -9.71
C LEU A 53 -2.08 9.03 -9.06
N VAL A 54 -0.78 9.12 -8.79
CA VAL A 54 -0.02 8.02 -8.17
C VAL A 54 -0.53 7.75 -6.76
N GLU A 55 -0.70 8.79 -5.95
CA GLU A 55 -1.22 8.65 -4.57
C GLU A 55 -2.62 8.01 -4.56
N ALA A 56 -3.55 8.51 -5.38
CA ALA A 56 -4.90 7.96 -5.44
C ALA A 56 -4.93 6.50 -5.94
N MET A 57 -4.09 6.18 -6.94
CA MET A 57 -4.00 4.83 -7.50
C MET A 57 -3.38 3.84 -6.50
N THR A 58 -2.30 4.21 -5.83
CA THR A 58 -1.62 3.32 -4.87
C THR A 58 -2.42 3.12 -3.59
N TYR A 59 -3.28 4.07 -3.23
CA TYR A 59 -4.17 3.97 -2.08
C TYR A 59 -5.34 3.00 -2.31
N ASP A 60 -5.79 2.82 -3.55
CA ASP A 60 -6.78 1.81 -3.93
C ASP A 60 -6.09 0.52 -4.39
N LYS A 61 -6.10 -0.49 -3.53
CA LYS A 61 -5.41 -1.78 -3.77
C LYS A 61 -5.92 -2.51 -5.00
N PHE A 62 -7.22 -2.41 -5.29
CA PHE A 62 -7.80 -3.08 -6.45
C PHE A 62 -7.39 -2.40 -7.75
N VAL A 63 -7.45 -1.06 -7.79
CA VAL A 63 -7.01 -0.27 -8.96
C VAL A 63 -5.52 -0.49 -9.21
N LEU A 64 -4.68 -0.37 -8.17
CA LEU A 64 -3.25 -0.60 -8.25
C LEU A 64 -2.93 -2.00 -8.81
N ASN A 65 -3.51 -3.05 -8.22
CA ASN A 65 -3.23 -4.43 -8.61
C ASN A 65 -3.62 -4.70 -10.07
N ASN A 66 -4.76 -4.18 -10.53
CA ASN A 66 -5.17 -4.36 -11.92
C ASN A 66 -4.28 -3.56 -12.90
N TYR A 67 -3.88 -2.35 -12.53
CA TYR A 67 -2.95 -1.57 -13.32
C TYR A 67 -1.60 -2.28 -13.43
N MET A 68 -1.03 -2.72 -12.32
CA MET A 68 0.26 -3.41 -12.29
C MET A 68 0.22 -4.77 -13.03
N ARG A 69 -0.90 -5.51 -12.91
CA ARG A 69 -1.13 -6.74 -13.69
C ARG A 69 -1.11 -6.47 -15.19
N SER A 70 -1.72 -5.37 -15.65
CA SER A 70 -1.74 -5.01 -17.08
C SER A 70 -0.34 -4.75 -17.65
N LEU A 71 0.63 -4.43 -16.78
CA LEU A 71 2.03 -4.19 -17.11
C LEU A 71 2.92 -5.43 -16.88
N GLY A 72 2.32 -6.58 -16.56
CA GLY A 72 3.03 -7.84 -16.38
C GLY A 72 3.62 -8.06 -14.98
N VAL A 73 3.33 -7.20 -14.00
CA VAL A 73 3.70 -7.43 -12.60
C VAL A 73 2.75 -8.46 -12.00
N ALA A 74 3.33 -9.48 -11.36
CA ALA A 74 2.53 -10.50 -10.70
C ALA A 74 1.88 -9.93 -9.43
N VAL A 75 0.58 -10.14 -9.30
CA VAL A 75 -0.25 -9.76 -8.15
C VAL A 75 -1.29 -10.87 -7.90
N ALA A 76 -1.90 -10.89 -6.72
CA ALA A 76 -2.96 -11.84 -6.41
C ALA A 76 -4.18 -11.65 -7.32
N ASP A 77 -4.86 -12.75 -7.67
CA ASP A 77 -6.19 -12.64 -8.26
C ASP A 77 -7.16 -12.02 -7.27
N SER A 78 -8.01 -11.14 -7.77
CA SER A 78 -8.90 -10.37 -6.90
C SER A 78 -10.23 -10.05 -7.57
N MET A 79 -11.21 -9.69 -6.73
CA MET A 79 -12.53 -9.23 -7.14
C MET A 79 -12.90 -8.01 -6.30
N LEU A 80 -13.55 -7.02 -6.92
CA LEU A 80 -14.09 -5.85 -6.26
C LEU A 80 -15.59 -6.03 -6.02
N ILE A 81 -16.04 -5.73 -4.81
CA ILE A 81 -17.44 -5.69 -4.43
C ILE A 81 -17.74 -4.27 -3.96
N ARG A 82 -18.63 -3.58 -4.66
CA ARG A 82 -19.00 -2.20 -4.33
C ARG A 82 -20.13 -2.18 -3.31
N ARG A 83 -20.12 -1.17 -2.47
CA ARG A 83 -21.24 -0.92 -1.52
C ARG A 83 -22.56 -0.82 -2.27
N GLY A 84 -23.56 -1.59 -1.81
CA GLY A 84 -24.89 -1.68 -2.42
C GLY A 84 -25.00 -2.67 -3.58
N GLN A 85 -23.89 -3.31 -3.97
CA GLN A 85 -23.84 -4.33 -5.02
C GLN A 85 -23.41 -5.71 -4.48
N GLU A 86 -23.47 -5.91 -3.17
CA GLU A 86 -22.97 -7.13 -2.51
C GLU A 86 -23.75 -8.38 -2.94
N GLN A 87 -25.01 -8.20 -3.36
CA GLN A 87 -25.88 -9.28 -3.83
C GLN A 87 -25.72 -9.60 -5.32
N ASP A 88 -25.03 -8.75 -6.08
CA ASP A 88 -24.83 -8.93 -7.52
C ASP A 88 -23.74 -9.99 -7.82
N VAL A 89 -22.99 -10.39 -6.80
CA VAL A 89 -21.91 -11.39 -6.90
C VAL A 89 -22.19 -12.54 -5.96
N SER A 90 -22.24 -13.77 -6.50
CA SER A 90 -22.45 -14.98 -5.70
C SER A 90 -21.16 -15.40 -4.96
N ASP A 91 -21.32 -16.20 -3.89
CA ASP A 91 -20.16 -16.77 -3.18
C ASP A 91 -19.40 -17.72 -4.08
N GLU A 92 -20.10 -18.44 -4.94
CA GLU A 92 -19.51 -19.34 -5.94
C GLU A 92 -18.62 -18.60 -6.92
N ASP A 93 -19.04 -17.45 -7.45
CA ASP A 93 -18.24 -16.63 -8.37
C ASP A 93 -16.98 -16.09 -7.68
N ILE A 94 -17.10 -15.67 -6.42
CA ILE A 94 -15.97 -15.22 -5.62
C ILE A 94 -14.96 -16.36 -5.47
N ILE A 95 -15.43 -17.53 -5.00
CA ILE A 95 -14.55 -18.69 -4.74
C ILE A 95 -13.95 -19.20 -6.05
N GLN A 96 -14.69 -19.21 -7.14
CA GLN A 96 -14.15 -19.59 -8.44
C GLN A 96 -13.03 -18.66 -8.90
N ARG A 97 -13.13 -17.36 -8.58
CA ARG A 97 -12.15 -16.34 -8.98
C ARG A 97 -10.89 -16.35 -8.12
N VAL A 98 -11.03 -16.40 -6.80
CA VAL A 98 -9.92 -16.20 -5.87
C VAL A 98 -9.50 -17.45 -5.11
N GLY A 99 -10.35 -18.48 -5.06
CA GLY A 99 -10.12 -19.69 -4.26
C GLY A 99 -10.31 -19.46 -2.75
N LEU A 100 -10.11 -20.53 -1.98
CA LEU A 100 -10.03 -20.51 -0.51
C LEU A 100 -8.72 -21.16 -0.07
N PRO A 101 -8.06 -20.64 0.97
CA PRO A 101 -8.42 -19.43 1.71
C PRO A 101 -8.23 -18.16 0.88
N CYS A 102 -8.95 -17.09 1.23
CA CYS A 102 -8.81 -15.77 0.62
C CYS A 102 -8.78 -14.67 1.67
N PHE A 103 -8.41 -13.46 1.27
CA PHE A 103 -8.52 -12.27 2.11
C PHE A 103 -9.69 -11.40 1.66
N VAL A 104 -10.45 -10.91 2.63
CA VAL A 104 -11.49 -9.89 2.43
C VAL A 104 -11.05 -8.64 3.18
N LYS A 105 -10.96 -7.51 2.48
CA LYS A 105 -10.45 -6.25 3.05
C LYS A 105 -11.07 -5.04 2.35
N PRO A 106 -11.09 -3.85 2.96
CA PRO A 106 -11.42 -2.61 2.26
C PRO A 106 -10.48 -2.41 1.07
N ALA A 107 -11.02 -1.99 -0.08
CA ALA A 107 -10.22 -1.72 -1.28
C ALA A 107 -9.25 -0.55 -1.07
N SER A 108 -9.69 0.48 -0.33
CA SER A 108 -8.90 1.64 0.06
C SER A 108 -8.67 1.65 1.57
N GLY A 109 -7.51 2.11 2.01
CA GLY A 109 -7.17 2.19 3.43
C GLY A 109 -5.84 1.53 3.77
N GLY A 110 -5.40 1.73 5.00
CA GLY A 110 -4.13 1.25 5.54
C GLY A 110 -4.29 0.34 6.76
N SER A 111 -3.15 -0.11 7.31
CA SER A 111 -3.04 -0.80 8.61
C SER A 111 -3.88 -2.06 8.80
N SER A 112 -4.29 -2.73 7.71
CA SER A 112 -5.07 -3.98 7.75
C SER A 112 -6.40 -3.91 8.52
N PHE A 113 -6.96 -2.71 8.75
CA PHE A 113 -8.29 -2.57 9.34
C PHE A 113 -9.36 -3.21 8.46
N GLY A 114 -10.29 -3.95 9.08
CA GLY A 114 -11.36 -4.65 8.36
C GLY A 114 -10.88 -5.82 7.49
N THR A 115 -9.63 -6.26 7.62
CA THR A 115 -9.08 -7.40 6.89
C THR A 115 -9.40 -8.71 7.59
N THR A 116 -9.98 -9.66 6.85
CA THR A 116 -10.32 -11.00 7.35
C THR A 116 -9.76 -12.07 6.43
N LYS A 117 -9.08 -13.06 7.00
CA LYS A 117 -8.72 -14.29 6.28
C LYS A 117 -9.89 -15.27 6.35
N VAL A 118 -10.50 -15.53 5.21
CA VAL A 118 -11.63 -16.43 5.03
C VAL A 118 -11.12 -17.80 4.65
N LYS A 119 -11.47 -18.83 5.41
CA LYS A 119 -11.05 -20.22 5.17
C LYS A 119 -12.20 -21.06 4.58
N GLU A 120 -13.45 -20.70 4.87
CA GLU A 120 -14.64 -21.41 4.45
C GLU A 120 -15.67 -20.46 3.82
N ALA A 121 -16.48 -20.95 2.88
CA ALA A 121 -17.47 -20.15 2.15
C ALA A 121 -18.46 -19.42 3.11
N SER A 122 -18.82 -20.06 4.22
CA SER A 122 -19.73 -19.49 5.21
C SER A 122 -19.22 -18.21 5.89
N GLU A 123 -17.91 -17.96 5.84
CA GLU A 123 -17.27 -16.78 6.43
C GLU A 123 -17.25 -15.58 5.47
N LEU A 124 -17.51 -15.77 4.14
CA LEU A 124 -17.39 -14.71 3.14
C LEU A 124 -18.29 -13.52 3.41
N ARG A 125 -19.60 -13.74 3.57
CA ARG A 125 -20.55 -12.64 3.77
C ARG A 125 -20.34 -11.89 5.08
N PRO A 126 -20.09 -12.55 6.22
CA PRO A 126 -19.67 -11.85 7.44
C PRO A 126 -18.42 -10.99 7.25
N ALA A 127 -17.40 -11.50 6.55
CA ALA A 127 -16.16 -10.77 6.28
C ALA A 127 -16.38 -9.56 5.36
N ILE A 128 -17.16 -9.70 4.27
CA ILE A 128 -17.54 -8.60 3.38
C ILE A 128 -18.28 -7.51 4.15
N ASN A 129 -19.25 -7.88 4.98
CA ASN A 129 -20.00 -6.93 5.80
C ASN A 129 -19.10 -6.19 6.80
N LEU A 130 -18.09 -6.88 7.36
CA LEU A 130 -17.11 -6.26 8.26
C LEU A 130 -16.26 -5.24 7.50
N ALA A 131 -15.71 -5.62 6.34
CA ALA A 131 -14.88 -4.73 5.51
C ALA A 131 -15.66 -3.49 5.02
N LEU A 132 -16.95 -3.62 4.71
CA LEU A 132 -17.82 -2.50 4.34
C LEU A 132 -18.10 -1.50 5.47
N ARG A 133 -17.83 -1.84 6.72
CA ARG A 133 -17.91 -0.87 7.83
C ARG A 133 -16.74 0.10 7.83
N GLU A 134 -15.60 -0.35 7.31
CA GLU A 134 -14.35 0.40 7.28
C GLU A 134 -14.09 1.11 5.94
N GLY A 135 -14.74 0.69 4.85
CA GLY A 135 -14.55 1.23 3.52
C GLY A 135 -15.81 1.22 2.66
N GLU A 136 -15.76 1.94 1.54
CA GLU A 136 -16.89 2.00 0.58
C GLU A 136 -16.92 0.77 -0.33
N ASP A 137 -15.76 0.26 -0.73
CA ASP A 137 -15.59 -0.89 -1.59
C ASP A 137 -14.76 -1.97 -0.89
N VAL A 138 -15.03 -3.23 -1.19
CA VAL A 138 -14.34 -4.39 -0.64
C VAL A 138 -13.57 -5.11 -1.74
N MET A 139 -12.31 -5.40 -1.48
CA MET A 139 -11.49 -6.28 -2.29
C MET A 139 -11.47 -7.67 -1.67
N VAL A 140 -11.84 -8.68 -2.44
CA VAL A 140 -11.59 -10.08 -2.10
C VAL A 140 -10.39 -10.55 -2.93
N GLU A 141 -9.39 -11.12 -2.28
CA GLU A 141 -8.12 -11.44 -2.93
C GLU A 141 -7.64 -12.85 -2.55
N ALA A 142 -7.06 -13.55 -3.53
CA ALA A 142 -6.49 -14.88 -3.34
C ALA A 142 -5.38 -14.86 -2.28
N PHE A 143 -5.39 -15.85 -1.38
CA PHE A 143 -4.31 -16.04 -0.44
C PHE A 143 -3.06 -16.55 -1.16
N MET A 144 -1.96 -15.89 -0.92
CA MET A 144 -0.64 -16.32 -1.39
C MET A 144 0.19 -16.82 -0.20
N LYS A 145 0.71 -18.03 -0.29
CA LYS A 145 1.62 -18.57 0.72
C LYS A 145 3.06 -18.30 0.30
N GLY A 146 3.83 -17.65 1.16
CA GLY A 146 5.22 -17.32 0.85
C GLY A 146 5.92 -16.54 1.95
N THR A 147 7.06 -15.96 1.60
CA THR A 147 7.83 -15.08 2.47
C THR A 147 7.48 -13.63 2.16
N GLU A 148 6.96 -12.91 3.15
CA GLU A 148 6.71 -11.47 3.03
C GLU A 148 8.01 -10.69 3.15
N ILE A 149 8.17 -9.72 2.25
CA ILE A 149 9.32 -8.83 2.20
C ILE A 149 8.89 -7.42 1.83
N THR A 150 9.70 -6.45 2.21
CA THR A 150 9.49 -5.05 1.85
C THR A 150 10.78 -4.45 1.30
N CYS A 151 10.65 -3.57 0.31
CA CYS A 151 11.77 -2.92 -0.33
C CYS A 151 11.48 -1.43 -0.57
N GLY A 152 12.32 -0.57 0.02
CA GLY A 152 12.24 0.87 -0.17
C GLY A 152 12.99 1.33 -1.42
N CYS A 153 12.51 2.42 -2.03
CA CYS A 153 13.16 3.04 -3.17
C CYS A 153 12.93 4.55 -3.18
N TYR A 154 13.96 5.29 -3.59
CA TYR A 154 13.82 6.71 -3.95
C TYR A 154 14.76 7.07 -5.11
N LYS A 155 14.35 8.04 -5.91
CA LYS A 155 15.17 8.55 -7.00
C LYS A 155 15.20 10.08 -6.99
N THR A 156 16.34 10.62 -7.33
CA THR A 156 16.58 12.05 -7.53
C THR A 156 17.23 12.27 -8.89
N SER A 157 17.44 13.52 -9.30
CA SER A 157 18.19 13.82 -10.52
C SER A 157 19.65 13.31 -10.52
N LYS A 158 20.19 12.93 -9.33
CA LYS A 158 21.58 12.51 -9.16
C LYS A 158 21.74 11.08 -8.68
N HIS A 159 20.73 10.52 -8.03
CA HIS A 159 20.82 9.22 -7.37
C HIS A 159 19.56 8.40 -7.62
N ALA A 160 19.75 7.12 -7.90
CA ALA A 160 18.71 6.10 -7.85
C ALA A 160 19.12 5.08 -6.78
N VAL A 161 18.33 4.99 -5.71
CA VAL A 161 18.66 4.15 -4.56
C VAL A 161 17.52 3.18 -4.32
N VAL A 162 17.85 1.90 -4.34
CA VAL A 162 16.96 0.82 -3.85
C VAL A 162 17.57 0.32 -2.56
N LEU A 163 16.80 0.36 -1.49
CA LEU A 163 17.26 0.02 -0.15
C LEU A 163 17.44 -1.50 0.01
N PRO A 164 18.16 -1.96 1.05
CA PRO A 164 18.18 -3.37 1.42
C PRO A 164 16.76 -3.89 1.64
N ILE A 165 16.53 -5.13 1.24
CA ILE A 165 15.23 -5.78 1.43
C ILE A 165 15.11 -6.20 2.90
N THR A 166 13.94 -5.99 3.48
CA THR A 166 13.58 -6.46 4.81
C THR A 166 12.60 -7.63 4.71
N GLU A 167 12.86 -8.71 5.40
CA GLU A 167 11.93 -9.84 5.57
C GLU A 167 11.05 -9.58 6.77
N VAL A 168 9.74 -9.73 6.59
CA VAL A 168 8.72 -9.59 7.63
C VAL A 168 8.36 -10.99 8.14
N VAL A 169 8.75 -11.29 9.37
CA VAL A 169 8.49 -12.59 10.01
C VAL A 169 7.42 -12.42 11.06
N THR A 170 6.32 -13.13 10.90
CA THR A 170 5.24 -13.16 11.90
C THR A 170 5.10 -14.59 12.46
N THR A 171 4.79 -14.69 13.75
CA THR A 171 4.43 -15.95 14.40
C THR A 171 2.97 -16.33 14.17
N ARG A 172 2.16 -15.41 13.66
CA ARG A 172 0.74 -15.61 13.32
C ARG A 172 0.57 -16.13 11.89
N GLU A 173 -0.64 -16.65 11.59
CA GLU A 173 -0.98 -17.16 10.25
C GLU A 173 -0.95 -16.06 9.16
N PHE A 174 -1.04 -14.77 9.51
CA PHE A 174 -0.87 -13.63 8.63
C PHE A 174 -0.56 -12.35 9.41
N PHE A 175 -0.10 -11.34 8.68
CA PHE A 175 0.29 -10.03 9.19
C PHE A 175 -0.94 -9.11 9.35
N ASP A 176 -1.69 -9.26 10.45
CA ASP A 176 -2.83 -8.41 10.77
C ASP A 176 -2.45 -7.16 11.59
N TYR A 177 -3.46 -6.34 11.88
CA TYR A 177 -3.26 -5.11 12.67
C TYR A 177 -2.66 -5.42 14.05
N ASP A 178 -3.16 -6.45 14.71
CA ASP A 178 -2.68 -6.82 16.05
C ASP A 178 -1.23 -7.31 16.01
N ALA A 179 -0.86 -8.06 14.97
CA ALA A 179 0.54 -8.49 14.78
C ALA A 179 1.48 -7.29 14.58
N LYS A 180 1.05 -6.26 13.82
CA LYS A 180 1.83 -5.04 13.56
C LYS A 180 2.19 -4.27 14.84
N TYR A 181 1.27 -4.17 15.77
CA TYR A 181 1.42 -3.24 16.92
C TYR A 181 1.68 -3.93 18.26
N ASN A 182 1.52 -5.25 18.37
CA ASN A 182 1.71 -5.99 19.62
C ASN A 182 3.07 -6.71 19.74
N GLY A 183 4.04 -6.39 18.87
CA GLY A 183 5.41 -6.92 18.96
C GLY A 183 5.56 -8.39 18.54
N GLU A 184 4.61 -8.95 17.81
CA GLU A 184 4.66 -10.34 17.29
C GLU A 184 5.32 -10.43 15.91
N VAL A 185 5.87 -9.31 15.42
CA VAL A 185 6.56 -9.20 14.15
C VAL A 185 8.04 -8.99 14.39
N SER A 186 8.85 -9.72 13.66
CA SER A 186 10.29 -9.54 13.60
C SER A 186 10.69 -9.13 12.19
N GLU A 187 11.46 -8.08 12.07
CA GLU A 187 11.99 -7.60 10.81
C GLU A 187 13.48 -7.98 10.69
N ILE A 188 13.85 -8.60 9.58
CA ILE A 188 15.20 -9.05 9.31
C ILE A 188 15.76 -8.34 8.09
N THR A 189 16.76 -7.47 8.30
CA THR A 189 17.44 -6.73 7.24
C THR A 189 18.94 -7.00 7.29
N PRO A 190 19.57 -7.46 6.19
CA PRO A 190 18.96 -7.86 4.92
C PRO A 190 18.13 -9.15 5.04
N ALA A 191 17.10 -9.26 4.19
CA ALA A 191 16.25 -10.44 4.10
C ALA A 191 17.02 -11.72 3.75
N ARG A 192 16.56 -12.87 4.26
CA ARG A 192 17.18 -14.19 4.04
C ARG A 192 16.80 -14.76 2.67
N LEU A 193 17.19 -14.06 1.61
CA LEU A 193 16.92 -14.41 0.21
C LEU A 193 18.23 -14.81 -0.50
N SER A 194 18.11 -15.58 -1.58
CA SER A 194 19.24 -15.79 -2.48
C SER A 194 19.61 -14.48 -3.20
N GLU A 195 20.88 -14.32 -3.58
CA GLU A 195 21.36 -13.16 -4.31
C GLU A 195 20.52 -12.90 -5.57
N ARG A 196 20.22 -13.94 -6.34
CA ARG A 196 19.37 -13.88 -7.53
C ARG A 196 17.96 -13.31 -7.25
N VAL A 197 17.33 -13.70 -6.16
CA VAL A 197 15.99 -13.20 -5.79
C VAL A 197 16.11 -11.75 -5.31
N THR A 198 17.12 -11.44 -4.50
CA THR A 198 17.41 -10.08 -4.04
C THR A 198 17.55 -9.11 -5.21
N GLU A 199 18.39 -9.42 -6.19
CA GLU A 199 18.58 -8.59 -7.38
C GLU A 199 17.29 -8.39 -8.16
N ARG A 200 16.51 -9.46 -8.36
CA ARG A 200 15.22 -9.38 -9.09
C ARG A 200 14.20 -8.50 -8.37
N VAL A 201 14.10 -8.60 -7.05
CA VAL A 201 13.20 -7.74 -6.24
C VAL A 201 13.62 -6.28 -6.37
N GLN A 202 14.93 -5.99 -6.24
CA GLN A 202 15.44 -4.63 -6.34
C GLN A 202 15.25 -4.03 -7.74
N GLN A 203 15.47 -4.83 -8.80
CA GLN A 203 15.20 -4.42 -10.17
C GLN A 203 13.73 -4.14 -10.40
N LEU A 204 12.84 -5.03 -9.91
CA LEU A 204 11.39 -4.84 -10.01
C LEU A 204 10.93 -3.59 -9.26
N THR A 205 11.43 -3.36 -8.03
CA THR A 205 11.14 -2.17 -7.22
C THR A 205 11.54 -0.89 -7.96
N SER A 206 12.75 -0.88 -8.55
CA SER A 206 13.23 0.25 -9.35
C SER A 206 12.37 0.49 -10.61
N ALA A 207 11.96 -0.60 -11.29
CA ALA A 207 11.12 -0.51 -12.48
C ALA A 207 9.71 0.01 -12.15
N ILE A 208 9.09 -0.48 -11.06
CA ILE A 208 7.78 0.00 -10.61
C ILE A 208 7.83 1.49 -10.27
N TYR A 209 8.90 1.95 -9.60
CA TYR A 209 9.11 3.36 -9.30
C TYR A 209 9.04 4.23 -10.57
N ASP A 210 9.73 3.80 -11.64
CA ASP A 210 9.76 4.52 -12.91
C ASP A 210 8.41 4.43 -13.67
N ILE A 211 7.81 3.25 -13.71
CA ILE A 211 6.54 3.00 -14.40
C ILE A 211 5.42 3.88 -13.83
N LEU A 212 5.37 4.01 -12.51
CA LEU A 212 4.38 4.86 -11.83
C LEU A 212 4.79 6.34 -11.80
N ASN A 213 6.00 6.69 -12.25
CA ASN A 213 6.56 8.03 -12.11
C ASN A 213 6.53 8.52 -10.65
N CYS A 214 6.89 7.63 -9.72
CA CYS A 214 6.92 7.95 -8.30
C CYS A 214 7.88 9.09 -7.98
N ARG A 215 7.60 9.79 -6.90
CA ARG A 215 8.47 10.82 -6.32
C ARG A 215 8.62 10.57 -4.83
N GLY A 216 9.70 11.10 -4.26
CA GLY A 216 9.99 10.89 -2.84
C GLY A 216 10.43 9.47 -2.53
N ILE A 217 10.21 9.05 -1.30
CA ILE A 217 10.53 7.69 -0.82
C ILE A 217 9.27 6.87 -0.86
N ILE A 218 9.34 5.69 -1.47
CA ILE A 218 8.27 4.70 -1.46
C ILE A 218 8.76 3.40 -0.83
N ARG A 219 7.84 2.57 -0.34
CA ARG A 219 8.06 1.19 0.06
C ARG A 219 7.09 0.29 -0.68
N ILE A 220 7.59 -0.77 -1.27
CA ILE A 220 6.77 -1.78 -1.94
C ILE A 220 6.84 -3.07 -1.13
N ASP A 221 5.68 -3.61 -0.82
CA ASP A 221 5.52 -4.84 -0.08
C ASP A 221 5.24 -5.99 -1.06
N TYR A 222 5.95 -7.12 -0.90
CA TYR A 222 5.90 -8.27 -1.79
C TYR A 222 5.73 -9.57 -0.99
N ILE A 223 5.30 -10.60 -1.69
CA ILE A 223 5.37 -11.97 -1.20
C ILE A 223 6.11 -12.85 -2.23
N ILE A 224 7.12 -13.57 -1.76
CA ILE A 224 7.86 -14.54 -2.55
C ILE A 224 7.20 -15.90 -2.37
N THR A 225 6.56 -16.39 -3.41
CA THR A 225 5.88 -17.68 -3.41
C THR A 225 6.77 -18.77 -3.99
N GLU A 226 6.28 -20.02 -4.02
CA GLU A 226 7.01 -21.18 -4.55
C GLU A 226 7.61 -20.89 -5.95
N GLY A 227 8.83 -21.37 -6.19
CA GLY A 227 9.57 -21.14 -7.43
C GLY A 227 10.17 -19.74 -7.56
N ASP A 228 10.39 -19.01 -6.45
CA ASP A 228 10.92 -17.66 -6.43
C ASP A 228 10.06 -16.65 -7.22
N LYS A 229 8.75 -16.86 -7.26
CA LYS A 229 7.82 -15.92 -7.91
C LYS A 229 7.60 -14.72 -7.00
N ILE A 230 7.93 -13.54 -7.50
CA ILE A 230 7.76 -12.26 -6.80
C ILE A 230 6.37 -11.72 -7.12
N ASN A 231 5.52 -11.58 -6.11
CA ASN A 231 4.18 -11.00 -6.28
C ASN A 231 4.11 -9.71 -5.44
N MET A 232 3.66 -8.63 -6.06
CA MET A 232 3.45 -7.35 -5.38
C MET A 232 2.16 -7.41 -4.56
N LEU A 233 2.19 -6.87 -3.34
CA LEU A 233 1.05 -6.75 -2.45
C LEU A 233 0.49 -5.33 -2.43
N GLU A 234 1.32 -4.35 -2.10
CA GLU A 234 0.93 -2.94 -2.01
C GLU A 234 2.13 -2.01 -2.18
N ILE A 235 1.86 -0.73 -2.43
CA ILE A 235 2.85 0.34 -2.51
C ILE A 235 2.46 1.42 -1.51
N ASN A 236 3.39 1.77 -0.63
CA ASN A 236 3.26 2.84 0.34
C ASN A 236 4.07 4.04 -0.14
N THR A 237 3.38 5.10 -0.54
CA THR A 237 3.99 6.32 -1.11
C THR A 237 4.39 7.34 -0.05
N THR A 238 3.91 7.15 1.18
CA THR A 238 4.36 7.88 2.37
C THR A 238 4.61 6.86 3.49
N PRO A 239 5.67 6.01 3.35
CA PRO A 239 5.94 4.94 4.31
C PRO A 239 6.22 5.50 5.69
N GLY A 240 5.93 4.71 6.73
CA GLY A 240 6.30 5.04 8.09
C GLY A 240 7.81 5.29 8.20
N MET A 241 8.21 6.31 8.96
CA MET A 241 9.61 6.72 9.15
C MET A 241 9.93 6.84 10.65
N THR A 242 9.31 6.04 11.48
CA THR A 242 9.62 5.97 12.92
C THR A 242 10.69 4.91 13.18
N ALA A 243 11.24 4.88 14.38
CA ALA A 243 12.24 3.88 14.76
C ALA A 243 11.70 2.44 14.75
N THR A 244 10.38 2.28 14.65
CA THR A 244 9.66 1.00 14.68
C THR A 244 8.85 0.75 13.40
N SER A 245 9.13 1.45 12.31
CA SER A 245 8.45 1.31 11.02
C SER A 245 9.43 1.17 9.86
#